data_ffa3c20d02eb6869b647b5f856f50347
#
_entry.id   ffa3c20d02eb6869b647b5f856f50347
#
_cell.length_a   1.000
_cell.length_b   1.000
_cell.length_c   1.000
_cell.angle_alpha   90.00
_cell.angle_beta   90.00
_cell.angle_gamma   90.00
#
_symmetry.space_group_name_H-M   'P 1'
#
loop_
_entity.id
_entity.type
_entity.pdbx_description
1 polymer ?
#
loop_
_entity_poly.entity_id
_entity_poly.type
_entity_poly.pdbx_seq_one_letter_code
_entity_poly.pdbx_strand_id
1 'polypeptide(L)'
;VVCKTVVVSSILVIMSQQRRKYRTARNNPRPQGIPEQSSNSPALLDVHPGELIANIPGLLGFYPEESLVVQGFYAKPDGSVEIGPTIRVDLSAELPCTEIVRYLENAECSFHVGFVITAEATVDSGSEGISGRKHREWYRSLNEAMVADSPALQACWIVDETRQGANYHLLFDGIAEQESTGSGCWQRGKVASVTASPAMRPWRQRNELPSLTRSEAFAYLLGDDPDRSKAERAERTRRVQWIADAPGGVLGYAASDAEDLLAGISHNEVTAAELQKEEDILEKVGTWMSRTSLRDEVMEPMVSNPLPAQELLIATARSLTGEPRANALAILAVIFLELGKNLNASQALTEALDEDPGHNLSQLLFAAMSARAEDAALAAIKQGIQGR
;
A
#
# COMPACT_ATOMS: atom_id res chain seq x y z
N VAL A 1 -13.46 6.21 17.63
CA VAL A 1 -12.10 6.36 17.12
C VAL A 1 -12.16 5.98 15.65
N VAL A 2 -12.15 6.97 14.77
CA VAL A 2 -12.16 6.77 13.31
C VAL A 2 -10.76 6.35 12.92
N CYS A 3 -10.62 5.13 12.40
CA CYS A 3 -9.35 4.59 11.92
C CYS A 3 -8.91 5.38 10.69
N LYS A 4 -7.96 6.30 10.87
CA LYS A 4 -7.34 7.06 9.77
C LYS A 4 -6.24 6.20 9.14
N THR A 5 -6.60 5.21 8.36
CA THR A 5 -5.60 4.33 7.76
C THR A 5 -5.16 4.86 6.41
N VAL A 6 -3.89 5.20 6.30
CA VAL A 6 -3.22 5.49 5.04
C VAL A 6 -2.64 4.18 4.51
N VAL A 7 -3.12 3.72 3.37
CA VAL A 7 -2.56 2.53 2.69
C VAL A 7 -1.56 3.02 1.65
N VAL A 8 -0.31 2.64 1.81
CA VAL A 8 0.75 2.92 0.83
C VAL A 8 1.09 1.62 0.10
N SER A 9 0.99 1.64 -1.20
CA SER A 9 1.39 0.52 -2.05
C SER A 9 2.43 0.98 -3.07
N SER A 10 3.58 0.33 -3.09
CA SER A 10 4.63 0.56 -4.09
C SER A 10 4.72 -0.69 -4.96
N ILE A 11 4.23 -0.60 -6.18
CA ILE A 11 4.38 -1.66 -7.19
C ILE A 11 5.09 -1.07 -8.38
N LEU A 12 6.19 -1.73 -8.80
CA LEU A 12 6.91 -1.38 -10.01
C LEU A 12 6.07 -1.73 -11.23
N VAL A 13 5.35 -0.76 -11.79
CA VAL A 13 4.65 -0.91 -13.07
C VAL A 13 5.37 -0.07 -14.10
N ILE A 14 6.17 -0.73 -14.93
CA ILE A 14 6.81 -0.08 -16.08
C ILE A 14 5.77 0.05 -17.18
N MET A 15 5.26 1.26 -17.40
CA MET A 15 4.47 1.57 -18.59
C MET A 15 5.43 1.71 -19.78
N SER A 16 5.76 0.59 -20.42
CA SER A 16 6.52 0.61 -21.66
C SER A 16 5.65 1.22 -22.77
N GLN A 17 6.14 2.31 -23.37
CA GLN A 17 5.50 2.93 -24.52
C GLN A 17 5.32 1.92 -25.67
N GLN A 18 4.11 1.47 -25.91
CA GLN A 18 3.72 0.89 -27.20
C GLN A 18 3.54 2.02 -28.25
N ARG A 19 4.59 2.82 -28.44
CA ARG A 19 4.60 3.84 -29.49
C ARG A 19 5.66 3.53 -30.55
N ARG A 20 5.44 2.51 -31.36
CA ARG A 20 6.24 2.33 -32.59
C ARG A 20 5.44 1.98 -33.84
N LYS A 21 4.15 2.30 -33.96
CA LYS A 21 3.40 1.94 -35.19
C LYS A 21 2.61 3.06 -35.91
N TYR A 22 2.64 4.31 -35.46
CA TYR A 22 1.94 5.39 -36.22
C TYR A 22 2.83 6.62 -36.50
N ARG A 23 4.06 6.41 -36.95
CA ARG A 23 4.89 7.50 -37.47
C ARG A 23 5.47 7.14 -38.81
N THR A 24 4.61 7.02 -39.83
CA THR A 24 5.01 7.16 -41.22
C THR A 24 4.13 8.21 -41.88
N ALA A 25 4.83 9.15 -42.56
CA ALA A 25 4.28 10.21 -43.41
C ALA A 25 3.96 11.55 -42.77
N ARG A 26 4.99 12.40 -42.63
CA ARG A 26 5.02 13.75 -43.20
C ARG A 26 6.42 14.33 -43.12
N ASN A 27 7.22 14.10 -44.19
CA ASN A 27 8.37 14.91 -44.49
C ASN A 27 7.92 16.28 -44.99
N ASN A 28 8.28 17.36 -44.25
CA ASN A 28 8.46 18.68 -44.82
C ASN A 28 9.59 19.37 -44.02
N PRO A 29 10.59 19.95 -44.65
CA PRO A 29 11.73 20.59 -43.99
C PRO A 29 11.32 21.95 -43.41
N ARG A 30 11.56 22.18 -42.12
CA ARG A 30 11.47 23.47 -41.47
C ARG A 30 12.78 24.29 -41.64
N PRO A 31 12.69 25.62 -41.68
CA PRO A 31 13.85 26.50 -41.74
C PRO A 31 14.58 26.54 -40.38
N GLN A 32 15.89 26.65 -40.46
CA GLN A 32 16.80 26.80 -39.30
C GLN A 32 16.67 28.19 -38.64
N GLY A 33 16.69 28.21 -37.33
CA GLY A 33 17.11 29.34 -36.55
C GLY A 33 16.08 29.88 -35.56
N ILE A 34 16.08 29.36 -34.32
CA ILE A 34 15.87 30.03 -33.04
C ILE A 34 16.11 28.93 -31.97
N PRO A 35 16.96 29.15 -30.93
CA PRO A 35 17.12 28.16 -29.87
C PRO A 35 15.82 28.12 -29.03
N GLU A 36 15.05 27.06 -29.16
CA GLU A 36 13.92 26.78 -28.28
C GLU A 36 14.45 26.47 -26.89
N GLN A 37 14.12 27.32 -25.93
CA GLN A 37 14.15 26.97 -24.52
C GLN A 37 13.21 25.76 -24.35
N SER A 38 13.78 24.63 -23.97
CA SER A 38 13.06 23.41 -23.68
C SER A 38 12.11 23.67 -22.50
N SER A 39 10.83 23.87 -22.77
CA SER A 39 9.78 23.75 -21.77
C SER A 39 9.72 22.28 -21.36
N ASN A 40 10.33 21.94 -20.23
CA ASN A 40 10.19 20.65 -19.58
C ASN A 40 8.77 20.53 -18.99
N SER A 41 7.76 20.43 -19.84
CA SER A 41 6.44 19.95 -19.41
C SER A 41 6.50 18.43 -19.37
N PRO A 42 6.24 17.81 -18.22
CA PRO A 42 6.33 16.36 -18.09
C PRO A 42 5.31 15.63 -18.98
N ALA A 43 5.66 14.41 -19.37
CA ALA A 43 4.94 13.51 -20.29
C ALA A 43 3.53 13.08 -19.84
N LEU A 44 2.86 13.82 -18.96
CA LEU A 44 1.53 13.54 -18.44
C LEU A 44 0.45 13.55 -19.53
N LEU A 45 0.63 14.35 -20.58
CA LEU A 45 -0.35 14.51 -21.67
C LEU A 45 -0.60 13.23 -22.48
N ASP A 46 0.19 12.18 -22.27
CA ASP A 46 0.07 10.90 -22.97
C ASP A 46 -0.56 9.78 -22.13
N VAL A 47 -0.87 10.02 -20.85
CA VAL A 47 -1.44 9.03 -19.94
C VAL A 47 -2.96 9.16 -19.90
N HIS A 48 -3.67 8.07 -20.13
CA HIS A 48 -5.14 8.05 -20.16
C HIS A 48 -5.68 7.91 -18.72
N PRO A 49 -6.46 8.88 -18.18
CA PRO A 49 -6.95 8.80 -16.81
C PRO A 49 -7.72 7.51 -16.52
N GLY A 50 -8.49 7.00 -17.47
CA GLY A 50 -9.20 5.73 -17.34
C GLY A 50 -8.31 4.52 -17.18
N GLU A 51 -7.08 4.54 -17.71
CA GLU A 51 -6.07 3.50 -17.50
C GLU A 51 -5.43 3.61 -16.11
N LEU A 52 -5.21 4.84 -15.62
CA LEU A 52 -4.72 5.07 -14.27
C LEU A 52 -5.72 4.58 -13.23
N ILE A 53 -7.00 4.92 -13.39
CA ILE A 53 -8.08 4.46 -12.51
C ILE A 53 -8.15 2.92 -12.51
N ALA A 54 -8.02 2.28 -13.68
CA ALA A 54 -8.05 0.83 -13.81
C ALA A 54 -6.90 0.11 -13.09
N ASN A 55 -5.77 0.79 -12.81
CA ASN A 55 -4.68 0.23 -12.02
C ASN A 55 -4.96 0.22 -10.51
N ILE A 56 -5.85 1.09 -10.01
CA ILE A 56 -6.05 1.29 -8.57
C ILE A 56 -6.38 0.00 -7.83
N PRO A 57 -7.32 -0.87 -8.26
CA PRO A 57 -7.60 -2.10 -7.54
C PRO A 57 -6.40 -3.04 -7.44
N GLY A 58 -5.59 -3.14 -8.52
CA GLY A 58 -4.37 -3.95 -8.51
C GLY A 58 -3.28 -3.40 -7.59
N LEU A 59 -3.22 -2.06 -7.43
CA LEU A 59 -2.27 -1.39 -6.55
C LEU A 59 -2.67 -1.49 -5.07
N LEU A 60 -3.96 -1.37 -4.76
CA LEU A 60 -4.48 -1.40 -3.39
C LEU A 60 -4.83 -2.81 -2.89
N GLY A 61 -5.05 -3.76 -3.81
CA GLY A 61 -5.51 -5.11 -3.50
C GLY A 61 -7.00 -5.23 -3.21
N PHE A 62 -7.75 -4.17 -3.40
CA PHE A 62 -9.20 -4.13 -3.27
C PHE A 62 -9.79 -2.98 -4.10
N TYR A 63 -11.09 -3.04 -4.34
CA TYR A 63 -11.83 -1.95 -4.98
C TYR A 63 -12.16 -0.89 -3.93
N PRO A 64 -11.56 0.32 -4.01
CA PRO A 64 -11.82 1.37 -3.04
C PRO A 64 -13.19 2.02 -3.27
N GLU A 65 -13.86 2.32 -2.16
CA GLU A 65 -15.11 3.07 -2.08
C GLU A 65 -14.91 4.28 -1.18
N GLU A 66 -15.68 5.35 -1.38
CA GLU A 66 -15.64 6.59 -0.60
C GLU A 66 -14.19 6.98 -0.20
N SER A 67 -13.35 7.12 -1.23
CA SER A 67 -11.91 7.24 -1.05
C SER A 67 -11.29 8.35 -1.90
N LEU A 68 -10.28 9.02 -1.34
CA LEU A 68 -9.28 9.70 -2.12
C LEU A 68 -8.10 8.75 -2.34
N VAL A 69 -7.71 8.59 -3.58
CA VAL A 69 -6.48 7.91 -3.96
C VAL A 69 -5.54 8.95 -4.58
N VAL A 70 -4.35 9.10 -4.01
CA VAL A 70 -3.27 9.93 -4.58
C VAL A 70 -2.18 9.01 -5.07
N GLN A 71 -1.78 9.19 -6.32
CA GLN A 71 -0.79 8.38 -6.99
C GLN A 71 0.41 9.25 -7.36
N GLY A 72 1.59 8.86 -6.90
CA GLY A 72 2.85 9.48 -7.28
C GLY A 72 3.41 8.90 -8.57
N PHE A 73 4.26 9.68 -9.25
CA PHE A 73 4.90 9.28 -10.49
C PHE A 73 6.35 9.75 -10.53
N TYR A 74 7.21 8.92 -11.09
CA TYR A 74 8.60 9.23 -11.39
C TYR A 74 8.77 9.44 -12.89
N ALA A 75 9.16 10.65 -13.29
CA ALA A 75 9.53 10.92 -14.67
C ALA A 75 10.95 10.41 -14.94
N LYS A 76 11.14 9.65 -16.00
CA LYS A 76 12.45 9.13 -16.41
C LYS A 76 13.09 9.98 -17.50
N PRO A 77 14.42 9.95 -17.63
CA PRO A 77 15.14 10.72 -18.66
C PRO A 77 14.74 10.35 -20.10
N ASP A 78 14.22 9.14 -20.33
CA ASP A 78 13.73 8.68 -21.63
C ASP A 78 12.32 9.17 -21.98
N GLY A 79 11.72 9.99 -21.09
CA GLY A 79 10.36 10.48 -21.22
C GLY A 79 9.28 9.48 -20.80
N SER A 80 9.64 8.30 -20.30
CA SER A 80 8.70 7.36 -19.72
C SER A 80 8.34 7.79 -18.28
N VAL A 81 7.19 7.29 -17.80
CA VAL A 81 6.68 7.55 -16.46
C VAL A 81 6.50 6.23 -15.73
N GLU A 82 6.99 6.18 -14.51
CA GLU A 82 6.84 5.02 -13.63
C GLU A 82 5.86 5.37 -12.50
N ILE A 83 4.95 4.45 -12.18
CA ILE A 83 4.03 4.61 -11.06
C ILE A 83 4.82 4.48 -9.76
N GLY A 84 4.71 5.49 -8.92
CA GLY A 84 5.26 5.56 -7.58
C GLY A 84 4.29 5.07 -6.51
N PRO A 85 4.50 5.52 -5.25
CA PRO A 85 3.61 5.18 -4.15
C PRO A 85 2.17 5.62 -4.41
N THR A 86 1.24 4.81 -3.96
CA THR A 86 -0.20 5.10 -4.01
C THR A 86 -0.71 5.21 -2.59
N ILE A 87 -1.32 6.34 -2.25
CA ILE A 87 -1.91 6.63 -0.94
C ILE A 87 -3.43 6.58 -1.09
N ARG A 88 -4.10 5.94 -0.13
CA ARG A 88 -5.56 5.92 -0.05
C ARG A 88 -6.02 6.47 1.29
N VAL A 89 -7.03 7.35 1.27
CA VAL A 89 -7.65 7.95 2.46
C VAL A 89 -9.17 7.86 2.35
N ASP A 90 -9.85 7.67 3.48
CA ASP A 90 -11.31 7.72 3.53
C ASP A 90 -11.83 9.15 3.33
N LEU A 91 -12.89 9.33 2.52
CA LEU A 91 -13.53 10.63 2.32
C LEU A 91 -14.43 11.07 3.49
N SER A 92 -14.73 10.17 4.42
CA SER A 92 -15.71 10.36 5.49
C SER A 92 -15.25 11.24 6.64
N ALA A 93 -13.98 11.62 6.72
CA ALA A 93 -13.39 12.38 7.81
C ALA A 93 -12.76 13.69 7.34
N GLU A 94 -12.39 14.58 8.27
CA GLU A 94 -11.44 15.64 7.99
C GLU A 94 -10.18 15.01 7.41
N LEU A 95 -9.85 15.40 6.17
CA LEU A 95 -8.66 14.85 5.51
C LEU A 95 -7.41 15.24 6.25
N PRO A 96 -6.54 14.28 6.51
CA PRO A 96 -5.25 14.54 7.12
C PRO A 96 -4.28 15.15 6.08
N CYS A 97 -4.59 16.37 5.61
CA CYS A 97 -3.82 17.03 4.54
C CYS A 97 -2.33 17.09 4.87
N THR A 98 -1.98 17.41 6.11
CA THR A 98 -0.58 17.50 6.56
C THR A 98 0.12 16.14 6.49
N GLU A 99 -0.56 15.04 6.80
CA GLU A 99 -0.01 13.69 6.73
C GLU A 99 0.16 13.25 5.28
N ILE A 100 -0.84 13.54 4.43
CA ILE A 100 -0.76 13.26 2.98
C ILE A 100 0.44 13.99 2.39
N VAL A 101 0.57 15.30 2.63
CA VAL A 101 1.68 16.12 2.13
C VAL A 101 3.02 15.56 2.56
N ARG A 102 3.19 15.25 3.86
CA ARG A 102 4.43 14.65 4.36
C ARG A 102 4.79 13.34 3.65
N TYR A 103 3.79 12.50 3.33
CA TYR A 103 4.02 11.28 2.57
C TYR A 103 4.45 11.56 1.13
N LEU A 104 3.82 12.52 0.47
CA LEU A 104 4.13 12.90 -0.90
C LEU A 104 5.53 13.49 -1.02
N GLU A 105 5.94 14.32 -0.05
CA GLU A 105 7.29 14.89 0.04
C GLU A 105 8.36 13.81 0.23
N ASN A 106 8.14 12.88 1.15
CA ASN A 106 9.09 11.80 1.42
C ASN A 106 9.23 10.81 0.26
N ALA A 107 8.25 10.73 -0.62
CA ALA A 107 8.27 9.82 -1.76
C ALA A 107 9.15 10.31 -2.92
N GLU A 108 9.62 11.56 -2.90
CA GLU A 108 10.47 12.19 -3.94
C GLU A 108 9.91 11.98 -5.37
N CYS A 109 8.58 11.94 -5.52
CA CYS A 109 7.94 11.79 -6.81
C CYS A 109 8.08 13.05 -7.66
N SER A 110 8.16 12.89 -8.98
CA SER A 110 8.23 14.04 -9.90
C SER A 110 6.91 14.80 -9.96
N PHE A 111 5.78 14.10 -9.79
CA PHE A 111 4.45 14.69 -9.74
C PHE A 111 3.43 13.72 -9.14
N HIS A 112 2.24 14.23 -8.81
CA HIS A 112 1.15 13.46 -8.24
C HIS A 112 -0.16 13.73 -8.97
N VAL A 113 -1.06 12.74 -9.00
CA VAL A 113 -2.45 12.90 -9.44
C VAL A 113 -3.41 12.30 -8.41
N GLY A 114 -4.63 12.83 -8.35
CA GLY A 114 -5.67 12.41 -7.43
C GLY A 114 -6.86 11.77 -8.12
N PHE A 115 -7.51 10.84 -7.41
CA PHE A 115 -8.77 10.22 -7.82
C PHE A 115 -9.72 10.20 -6.62
N VAL A 116 -10.84 10.91 -6.77
CA VAL A 116 -11.94 10.86 -5.81
C VAL A 116 -12.91 9.77 -6.27
N ILE A 117 -13.08 8.75 -5.46
CA ILE A 117 -13.93 7.59 -5.74
C ILE A 117 -15.11 7.67 -4.77
N THR A 118 -16.31 7.96 -5.29
CA THR A 118 -17.50 8.14 -4.47
C THR A 118 -18.78 7.87 -5.25
N ALA A 119 -19.74 7.18 -4.64
CA ALA A 119 -21.05 6.94 -5.20
C ALA A 119 -21.84 8.24 -5.47
N GLU A 120 -21.42 9.38 -4.87
CA GLU A 120 -21.97 10.71 -5.15
C GLU A 120 -21.47 11.30 -6.49
N ALA A 121 -20.54 10.65 -7.20
CA ALA A 121 -20.06 11.04 -8.52
C ALA A 121 -21.16 10.82 -9.57
N THR A 122 -22.12 11.69 -9.64
CA THR A 122 -23.18 11.64 -10.66
C THR A 122 -22.70 12.25 -11.98
N VAL A 123 -23.38 11.93 -13.08
CA VAL A 123 -23.07 12.45 -14.44
C VAL A 123 -23.08 13.99 -14.49
N ASP A 124 -23.79 14.63 -13.57
CA ASP A 124 -23.85 16.10 -13.42
C ASP A 124 -22.75 16.65 -12.50
N SER A 125 -21.84 15.81 -11.98
CA SER A 125 -20.72 16.19 -11.12
C SER A 125 -19.60 16.92 -11.86
N GLY A 126 -19.87 17.38 -13.06
CA GLY A 126 -19.03 18.36 -13.74
C GLY A 126 -18.72 19.53 -12.81
N SER A 127 -17.70 20.29 -13.10
CA SER A 127 -17.08 21.34 -12.30
C SER A 127 -18.00 22.31 -11.52
N GLU A 128 -19.30 22.25 -11.68
CA GLU A 128 -20.30 23.15 -11.12
C GLU A 128 -21.32 22.49 -10.16
N GLY A 129 -21.38 21.14 -10.09
CA GLY A 129 -22.28 20.44 -9.17
C GLY A 129 -21.94 20.59 -7.69
N ILE A 130 -22.92 20.36 -6.78
CA ILE A 130 -22.71 20.47 -5.31
C ILE A 130 -21.62 19.52 -4.83
N SER A 131 -21.57 18.29 -5.34
CA SER A 131 -20.52 17.31 -5.03
C SER A 131 -19.15 17.79 -5.51
N GLY A 132 -19.07 18.34 -6.72
CA GLY A 132 -17.83 18.92 -7.24
C GLY A 132 -17.28 20.07 -6.41
N ARG A 133 -18.15 20.91 -5.79
CA ARG A 133 -17.71 22.01 -4.91
C ARG A 133 -17.08 21.50 -3.61
N LYS A 134 -17.72 20.56 -2.92
CA LYS A 134 -17.18 19.96 -1.67
C LYS A 134 -15.80 19.36 -1.90
N HIS A 135 -15.63 18.61 -2.97
CA HIS A 135 -14.35 17.96 -3.28
C HIS A 135 -13.29 18.95 -3.79
N ARG A 136 -13.67 20.09 -4.36
CA ARG A 136 -12.74 21.16 -4.71
C ARG A 136 -12.22 21.95 -3.52
N GLU A 137 -13.06 22.23 -2.53
CA GLU A 137 -12.60 22.89 -1.29
C GLU A 137 -11.53 22.05 -0.61
N TRP A 138 -11.74 20.80 -0.57
CA TRP A 138 -10.84 19.79 -0.06
C TRP A 138 -9.52 19.68 -0.84
N TYR A 139 -9.59 19.65 -2.17
CA TYR A 139 -8.43 19.74 -3.03
C TYR A 139 -7.64 21.04 -2.77
N ARG A 140 -8.35 22.15 -2.64
CA ARG A 140 -7.70 23.46 -2.32
C ARG A 140 -6.97 23.38 -0.99
N SER A 141 -7.58 22.83 0.05
CA SER A 141 -6.93 22.67 1.36
C SER A 141 -5.70 21.77 1.29
N LEU A 142 -5.71 20.72 0.47
CA LEU A 142 -4.54 19.88 0.23
C LEU A 142 -3.42 20.67 -0.47
N ASN A 143 -3.74 21.39 -1.53
CA ASN A 143 -2.76 22.22 -2.25
C ASN A 143 -2.22 23.38 -1.40
N GLU A 144 -3.04 23.98 -0.56
CA GLU A 144 -2.60 25.03 0.37
C GLU A 144 -1.67 24.49 1.47
N ALA A 145 -1.82 23.21 1.83
CA ALA A 145 -0.95 22.53 2.79
C ALA A 145 0.40 22.11 2.17
N MET A 146 0.49 22.03 0.83
CA MET A 146 1.74 21.72 0.13
C MET A 146 2.65 22.93 0.11
N VAL A 147 3.91 22.76 0.52
CA VAL A 147 4.93 23.83 0.49
C VAL A 147 5.31 24.15 -0.96
N ALA A 148 5.68 25.39 -1.24
CA ALA A 148 5.93 25.91 -2.59
C ALA A 148 6.90 25.09 -3.46
N ASP A 149 7.75 24.25 -2.87
CA ASP A 149 8.74 23.40 -3.56
C ASP A 149 8.32 21.94 -3.65
N SER A 150 7.16 21.56 -3.07
CA SER A 150 6.64 20.18 -3.17
C SER A 150 5.96 19.97 -4.52
N PRO A 151 6.11 18.80 -5.16
CA PRO A 151 5.41 18.51 -6.39
C PRO A 151 3.90 18.50 -6.14
N ALA A 152 3.23 19.55 -6.65
CA ALA A 152 1.79 19.74 -6.50
C ALA A 152 0.99 18.59 -7.09
N LEU A 153 -0.25 18.43 -6.63
CA LEU A 153 -1.23 17.57 -7.27
C LEU A 153 -1.58 18.17 -8.62
N GLN A 154 -1.13 17.58 -9.72
CA GLN A 154 -1.24 18.17 -11.05
C GLN A 154 -2.64 18.05 -11.65
N ALA A 155 -3.36 16.99 -11.30
CA ALA A 155 -4.75 16.82 -11.72
C ALA A 155 -5.51 15.91 -10.74
N CYS A 156 -6.83 16.05 -10.71
CA CYS A 156 -7.70 15.19 -9.92
C CYS A 156 -8.96 14.86 -10.71
N TRP A 157 -9.34 13.59 -10.71
CA TRP A 157 -10.57 13.12 -11.33
C TRP A 157 -11.52 12.58 -10.27
N ILE A 158 -12.82 12.62 -10.59
CA ILE A 158 -13.87 12.00 -9.81
C ILE A 158 -14.50 10.85 -10.62
N VAL A 159 -14.77 9.75 -9.96
CA VAL A 159 -15.35 8.53 -10.53
C VAL A 159 -16.29 7.89 -9.51
N ASP A 160 -17.36 7.27 -9.95
CA ASP A 160 -18.30 6.55 -9.10
C ASP A 160 -17.71 5.23 -8.57
N GLU A 161 -17.03 4.51 -9.41
CA GLU A 161 -16.35 3.24 -9.06
C GLU A 161 -15.15 2.98 -9.96
N THR A 162 -14.23 2.12 -9.53
CA THR A 162 -13.03 1.77 -10.31
C THR A 162 -13.25 0.61 -11.28
N ARG A 163 -14.49 0.19 -11.53
CA ARG A 163 -14.81 -0.90 -12.47
C ARG A 163 -14.73 -0.43 -13.91
N GLN A 164 -14.45 -1.37 -14.80
CA GLN A 164 -14.42 -1.14 -16.23
C GLN A 164 -15.74 -0.53 -16.73
N GLY A 165 -15.64 0.56 -17.50
CA GLY A 165 -16.78 1.23 -18.10
C GLY A 165 -17.42 2.32 -17.25
N ALA A 166 -17.06 2.44 -15.96
CA ALA A 166 -17.45 3.55 -15.10
C ALA A 166 -17.03 4.90 -15.69
N ASN A 167 -17.82 5.95 -15.49
CA ASN A 167 -17.53 7.27 -16.04
C ASN A 167 -16.67 8.07 -15.07
N TYR A 168 -15.60 8.69 -15.58
CA TYR A 168 -14.82 9.65 -14.81
C TYR A 168 -14.91 11.06 -15.40
N HIS A 169 -14.74 12.05 -14.54
CA HIS A 169 -14.73 13.47 -14.91
C HIS A 169 -13.54 14.17 -14.24
N LEU A 170 -12.93 15.11 -14.95
CA LEU A 170 -11.91 15.97 -14.39
C LEU A 170 -12.54 16.87 -13.33
N LEU A 171 -12.03 16.79 -12.10
CA LEU A 171 -12.45 17.65 -10.99
C LEU A 171 -11.58 18.91 -10.91
N PHE A 172 -10.29 18.75 -11.18
CA PHE A 172 -9.30 19.81 -11.13
C PHE A 172 -8.14 19.52 -12.10
N ASP A 173 -7.63 20.57 -12.73
CA ASP A 173 -6.46 20.55 -13.61
C ASP A 173 -5.51 21.69 -13.22
N GLY A 174 -4.38 21.36 -12.59
CA GLY A 174 -3.31 22.29 -12.25
C GLY A 174 -2.40 22.65 -13.43
N ILE A 175 -2.54 21.93 -14.54
CA ILE A 175 -1.73 22.12 -15.75
C ILE A 175 -2.41 23.12 -16.70
N ALA A 176 -3.72 23.31 -16.58
CA ALA A 176 -4.53 24.08 -17.54
C ALA A 176 -4.28 25.59 -17.58
N GLU A 177 -3.44 26.16 -16.72
CA GLU A 177 -3.03 27.55 -16.90
C GLU A 177 -2.09 27.76 -18.09
N GLN A 178 -1.59 26.71 -18.72
CA GLN A 178 -0.58 26.78 -19.78
C GLN A 178 -0.96 26.25 -21.16
N GLU A 179 -2.16 25.91 -21.49
CA GLU A 179 -2.64 25.53 -22.83
C GLU A 179 -3.70 24.41 -22.78
N SER A 180 -4.95 24.78 -22.95
CA SER A 180 -6.13 23.90 -23.01
C SER A 180 -6.21 23.12 -24.34
N THR A 181 -5.25 22.26 -24.59
CA THR A 181 -5.29 21.29 -25.71
C THR A 181 -5.44 19.84 -25.24
N GLY A 182 -5.94 19.63 -24.03
CA GLY A 182 -6.25 18.29 -23.55
C GLY A 182 -7.30 17.62 -24.46
N SER A 183 -7.00 16.44 -24.98
CA SER A 183 -7.98 15.64 -25.73
C SER A 183 -9.22 15.43 -24.84
N GLY A 184 -10.43 15.29 -25.44
CA GLY A 184 -11.66 15.13 -24.68
C GLY A 184 -11.62 13.97 -23.65
N CYS A 185 -10.70 13.00 -23.81
CA CYS A 185 -10.47 11.91 -22.86
C CYS A 185 -9.75 12.33 -21.58
N TRP A 186 -9.09 13.48 -21.51
CA TRP A 186 -8.52 14.04 -20.28
C TRP A 186 -9.60 14.58 -19.35
N GLN A 187 -10.59 15.26 -19.93
CA GLN A 187 -11.68 15.89 -19.16
C GLN A 187 -12.72 14.87 -18.69
N ARG A 188 -13.05 13.88 -19.50
CA ARG A 188 -14.03 12.84 -19.20
C ARG A 188 -13.81 11.60 -20.04
N GLY A 189 -14.21 10.47 -19.51
CA GLY A 189 -14.10 9.21 -20.24
C GLY A 189 -14.62 8.04 -19.43
N LYS A 190 -14.16 6.86 -19.79
CA LYS A 190 -14.50 5.61 -19.12
C LYS A 190 -13.27 4.91 -18.57
N VAL A 191 -13.43 4.29 -17.42
CA VAL A 191 -12.42 3.43 -16.82
C VAL A 191 -12.12 2.27 -17.77
N ALA A 192 -10.83 2.04 -18.01
CA ALA A 192 -10.35 0.95 -18.85
C ALA A 192 -10.52 -0.41 -18.17
N SER A 193 -10.11 -1.48 -18.84
CA SER A 193 -10.19 -2.83 -18.27
C SER A 193 -9.24 -2.99 -17.09
N VAL A 194 -9.79 -3.18 -15.88
CA VAL A 194 -9.04 -3.45 -14.66
C VAL A 194 -8.19 -4.71 -14.82
N THR A 195 -8.79 -5.80 -15.31
CA THR A 195 -8.08 -7.08 -15.48
C THR A 195 -6.94 -7.03 -16.50
N ALA A 196 -7.00 -6.13 -17.47
CA ALA A 196 -5.93 -5.92 -18.45
C ALA A 196 -4.88 -4.91 -17.96
N SER A 197 -5.12 -4.20 -16.87
CA SER A 197 -4.21 -3.17 -16.37
C SER A 197 -2.85 -3.75 -15.97
N PRO A 198 -1.77 -2.96 -16.10
CA PRO A 198 -0.42 -3.39 -15.68
C PRO A 198 -0.33 -3.81 -14.20
N ALA A 199 -1.03 -3.11 -13.31
CA ALA A 199 -1.05 -3.42 -11.87
C ALA A 199 -1.66 -4.80 -11.55
N MET A 200 -2.47 -5.34 -12.47
CA MET A 200 -3.02 -6.69 -12.33
C MET A 200 -2.08 -7.81 -12.79
N ARG A 201 -0.90 -7.48 -13.32
CA ARG A 201 0.04 -8.51 -13.78
C ARG A 201 0.49 -9.47 -12.68
N PRO A 202 0.92 -9.01 -11.49
CA PRO A 202 1.29 -9.91 -10.38
C PRO A 202 0.12 -10.79 -9.92
N TRP A 203 -1.09 -10.24 -9.86
CA TRP A 203 -2.31 -10.97 -9.49
C TRP A 203 -2.62 -12.11 -10.46
N ARG A 204 -2.57 -11.82 -11.77
CA ARG A 204 -2.77 -12.85 -12.80
C ARG A 204 -1.72 -13.96 -12.74
N GLN A 205 -0.46 -13.63 -12.44
CA GLN A 205 0.62 -14.62 -12.31
C GLN A 205 0.38 -15.58 -11.14
N ARG A 206 -0.27 -15.13 -10.06
CA ARG A 206 -0.63 -15.93 -8.90
C ARG A 206 -2.03 -16.55 -9.01
N ASN A 207 -2.76 -16.27 -10.09
CA ASN A 207 -4.17 -16.64 -10.27
C ASN A 207 -5.08 -16.10 -9.14
N GLU A 208 -4.79 -14.89 -8.67
CA GLU A 208 -5.51 -14.16 -7.62
C GLU A 208 -6.25 -12.96 -8.20
N LEU A 209 -7.21 -12.42 -7.45
CA LEU A 209 -7.93 -11.18 -7.75
C LEU A 209 -7.89 -10.26 -6.53
N PRO A 210 -7.93 -8.92 -6.72
CA PRO A 210 -8.17 -7.99 -5.63
C PRO A 210 -9.52 -8.28 -4.97
N SER A 211 -9.58 -8.10 -3.65
CA SER A 211 -10.82 -8.23 -2.88
C SER A 211 -11.85 -7.18 -3.29
N LEU A 212 -13.14 -7.47 -3.12
CA LEU A 212 -14.19 -6.51 -3.46
C LEU A 212 -14.19 -5.33 -2.51
N THR A 213 -13.83 -5.53 -1.25
CA THR A 213 -13.78 -4.49 -0.23
C THR A 213 -12.46 -4.49 0.52
N ARG A 214 -12.15 -3.35 1.18
CA ARG A 214 -11.00 -3.24 2.09
C ARG A 214 -11.11 -4.25 3.24
N SER A 215 -12.29 -4.41 3.82
CA SER A 215 -12.51 -5.36 4.92
C SER A 215 -12.16 -6.78 4.53
N GLU A 216 -12.56 -7.23 3.35
CA GLU A 216 -12.17 -8.54 2.82
C GLU A 216 -10.66 -8.65 2.61
N ALA A 217 -10.02 -7.60 2.06
CA ALA A 217 -8.58 -7.59 1.82
C ALA A 217 -7.75 -7.74 3.10
N PHE A 218 -8.27 -7.26 4.23
CA PHE A 218 -7.60 -7.33 5.54
C PHE A 218 -8.14 -8.46 6.45
N ALA A 219 -9.22 -9.16 6.03
CA ALA A 219 -9.87 -10.19 6.85
C ALA A 219 -8.88 -11.26 7.33
N TYR A 220 -7.94 -11.66 6.47
CA TYR A 220 -6.92 -12.66 6.84
C TYR A 220 -6.01 -12.22 7.99
N LEU A 221 -5.88 -10.93 8.29
CA LEU A 221 -5.12 -10.40 9.44
C LEU A 221 -6.00 -10.22 10.69
N LEU A 222 -7.30 -9.95 10.49
CA LEU A 222 -8.23 -9.65 11.58
C LEU A 222 -8.80 -10.92 12.22
N GLY A 223 -8.85 -12.02 11.45
CA GLY A 223 -9.45 -13.30 11.86
C GLY A 223 -10.97 -13.26 11.87
N ASP A 224 -11.55 -14.32 11.35
CA ASP A 224 -12.99 -14.56 11.36
C ASP A 224 -13.43 -15.31 12.63
N ASP A 225 -12.77 -15.09 13.77
CA ASP A 225 -13.21 -15.70 15.01
C ASP A 225 -14.17 -14.76 15.74
N PRO A 226 -15.47 -14.75 15.37
CA PRO A 226 -16.49 -13.95 16.05
C PRO A 226 -16.65 -14.35 17.50
N ASP A 227 -16.21 -15.56 17.90
CA ASP A 227 -16.37 -16.14 19.22
C ASP A 227 -15.25 -15.71 20.18
N ARG A 228 -14.11 -15.23 19.67
CA ARG A 228 -13.04 -14.67 20.51
C ARG A 228 -13.20 -13.18 20.70
N SER A 229 -13.81 -12.84 21.79
CA SER A 229 -14.01 -11.45 22.18
C SER A 229 -12.68 -10.70 22.30
N LYS A 230 -12.70 -9.36 22.09
CA LYS A 230 -11.54 -8.49 22.33
C LYS A 230 -10.96 -8.69 23.75
N ALA A 231 -11.82 -9.03 24.71
CA ALA A 231 -11.41 -9.31 26.08
C ALA A 231 -10.56 -10.58 26.21
N GLU A 232 -10.90 -11.65 25.49
CA GLU A 232 -10.12 -12.91 25.50
C GLU A 232 -8.74 -12.73 24.87
N ARG A 233 -8.66 -12.01 23.77
CA ARG A 233 -7.37 -11.68 23.14
C ARG A 233 -6.50 -10.84 24.08
N ALA A 234 -7.07 -9.84 24.76
CA ALA A 234 -6.36 -9.04 25.73
C ALA A 234 -5.92 -9.86 26.96
N GLU A 235 -6.72 -10.84 27.40
CA GLU A 235 -6.34 -11.75 28.49
C GLU A 235 -5.16 -12.65 28.08
N ARG A 236 -5.22 -13.23 26.88
CA ARG A 236 -4.09 -14.02 26.33
C ARG A 236 -2.84 -13.17 26.24
N THR A 237 -2.95 -11.93 25.74
CA THR A 237 -1.83 -10.98 25.67
C THR A 237 -1.19 -10.76 27.04
N ARG A 238 -2.00 -10.48 28.06
CA ARG A 238 -1.49 -10.31 29.43
C ARG A 238 -0.77 -11.56 29.95
N ARG A 239 -1.29 -12.75 29.65
CA ARG A 239 -0.68 -14.01 30.06
C ARG A 239 0.68 -14.22 29.40
N VAL A 240 0.80 -14.05 28.07
CA VAL A 240 2.09 -14.22 27.38
C VAL A 240 3.12 -13.18 27.79
N GLN A 241 2.71 -11.95 28.07
CA GLN A 241 3.59 -10.92 28.62
C GLN A 241 4.09 -11.28 30.03
N TRP A 242 3.21 -11.77 30.88
CA TRP A 242 3.60 -12.24 32.22
C TRP A 242 4.61 -13.39 32.17
N ILE A 243 4.42 -14.36 31.25
CA ILE A 243 5.38 -15.47 31.05
C ILE A 243 6.72 -14.93 30.55
N ALA A 244 6.72 -13.99 29.61
CA ALA A 244 7.93 -13.39 29.07
C ALA A 244 8.72 -12.59 30.13
N ASP A 245 8.02 -12.07 31.14
CA ASP A 245 8.61 -11.28 32.24
C ASP A 245 9.08 -12.14 33.42
N ALA A 246 8.77 -13.42 33.44
CA ALA A 246 9.13 -14.30 34.54
C ALA A 246 10.64 -14.49 34.65
N PRO A 247 11.25 -14.42 35.88
CA PRO A 247 12.65 -14.65 36.05
C PRO A 247 13.06 -16.08 35.65
N GLY A 248 13.97 -16.19 34.67
CA GLY A 248 14.45 -17.49 34.16
C GLY A 248 13.56 -18.10 33.06
N GLY A 249 12.51 -17.41 32.62
CA GLY A 249 11.66 -17.84 31.50
C GLY A 249 12.31 -17.62 30.13
N VAL A 250 12.28 -18.65 29.29
CA VAL A 250 12.44 -18.65 27.81
C VAL A 250 13.78 -18.22 27.21
N LEU A 251 14.75 -17.71 27.98
CA LEU A 251 16.06 -17.28 27.45
C LEU A 251 16.93 -18.47 27.04
N GLY A 252 17.28 -18.56 25.76
CA GLY A 252 18.35 -19.42 25.25
C GLY A 252 17.94 -20.57 24.32
N TYR A 253 16.66 -20.81 24.10
CA TYR A 253 16.17 -21.89 23.21
C TYR A 253 15.11 -21.43 22.20
N ALA A 254 14.76 -20.14 22.18
CA ALA A 254 13.65 -19.66 21.35
C ALA A 254 13.88 -19.89 19.86
N ALA A 255 15.10 -19.73 19.36
CA ALA A 255 15.43 -19.96 17.95
C ALA A 255 15.30 -21.46 17.57
N SER A 256 15.90 -22.37 18.37
CA SER A 256 15.78 -23.83 18.12
C SER A 256 14.33 -24.32 18.23
N ASP A 257 13.60 -23.84 19.21
CA ASP A 257 12.19 -24.14 19.39
C ASP A 257 11.34 -23.64 18.21
N ALA A 258 11.71 -22.47 17.62
CA ALA A 258 11.04 -21.95 16.45
C ALA A 258 11.33 -22.78 15.19
N GLU A 259 12.58 -23.26 15.01
CA GLU A 259 12.95 -24.16 13.92
C GLU A 259 12.14 -25.47 13.98
N ASP A 260 12.09 -26.11 15.13
CA ASP A 260 11.34 -27.36 15.32
C ASP A 260 9.85 -27.18 15.08
N LEU A 261 9.27 -26.06 15.57
CA LEU A 261 7.87 -25.72 15.36
C LEU A 261 7.56 -25.49 13.89
N LEU A 262 8.38 -24.71 13.20
CA LEU A 262 8.19 -24.40 11.77
C LEU A 262 8.36 -25.64 10.90
N ALA A 263 9.29 -26.54 11.23
CA ALA A 263 9.45 -27.81 10.57
C ALA A 263 8.19 -28.69 10.74
N GLY A 264 7.60 -28.73 11.94
CA GLY A 264 6.34 -29.42 12.22
C GLY A 264 5.16 -28.88 11.42
N ILE A 265 5.02 -27.56 11.34
CA ILE A 265 3.97 -26.88 10.56
C ILE A 265 4.14 -27.20 9.07
N SER A 266 5.34 -27.11 8.54
CA SER A 266 5.64 -27.39 7.14
C SER A 266 5.37 -28.84 6.77
N HIS A 267 5.76 -29.80 7.63
CA HIS A 267 5.58 -31.24 7.41
C HIS A 267 4.10 -31.63 7.35
N ASN A 268 3.27 -30.98 8.17
CA ASN A 268 1.84 -31.32 8.29
C ASN A 268 0.92 -30.37 7.50
N GLU A 269 1.47 -29.40 6.76
CA GLU A 269 0.72 -28.39 5.98
C GLU A 269 -0.35 -27.66 6.84
N VAL A 270 0.00 -27.33 8.11
CA VAL A 270 -0.93 -26.76 9.08
C VAL A 270 -1.26 -25.32 8.72
N THR A 271 -2.52 -24.98 8.68
CA THR A 271 -3.03 -23.65 8.35
C THR A 271 -3.12 -22.72 9.57
N ALA A 272 -3.20 -21.41 9.33
CA ALA A 272 -3.40 -20.43 10.40
C ALA A 272 -4.70 -20.68 11.20
N ALA A 273 -5.76 -21.16 10.54
CA ALA A 273 -7.03 -21.47 11.20
C ALA A 273 -6.94 -22.68 12.14
N GLU A 274 -6.09 -23.65 11.82
CA GLU A 274 -5.81 -24.80 12.69
C GLU A 274 -4.91 -24.38 13.85
N LEU A 275 -3.86 -23.60 13.57
CA LEU A 275 -2.94 -23.09 14.61
C LEU A 275 -3.65 -22.20 15.64
N GLN A 276 -4.72 -21.49 15.25
CA GLN A 276 -5.51 -20.69 16.19
C GLN A 276 -6.21 -21.53 17.29
N LYS A 277 -6.35 -22.85 17.11
CA LYS A 277 -6.95 -23.77 18.08
C LYS A 277 -5.91 -24.36 19.04
N GLU A 278 -4.63 -24.19 18.72
CA GLU A 278 -3.50 -24.75 19.48
C GLU A 278 -3.01 -23.74 20.53
N GLU A 279 -3.63 -23.73 21.71
CA GLU A 279 -3.34 -22.76 22.78
C GLU A 279 -1.87 -22.76 23.20
N ASP A 280 -1.23 -23.95 23.31
CA ASP A 280 0.17 -24.05 23.72
C ASP A 280 1.13 -23.42 22.70
N ILE A 281 0.83 -23.55 21.41
CA ILE A 281 1.58 -22.93 20.32
C ILE A 281 1.41 -21.41 20.38
N LEU A 282 0.17 -20.93 20.51
CA LEU A 282 -0.11 -19.50 20.59
C LEU A 282 0.50 -18.84 21.83
N GLU A 283 0.52 -19.53 22.99
CA GLU A 283 1.17 -19.05 24.20
C GLU A 283 2.68 -18.97 24.00
N LYS A 284 3.29 -20.00 23.42
CA LYS A 284 4.73 -20.04 23.14
C LYS A 284 5.15 -18.91 22.20
N VAL A 285 4.50 -18.81 21.05
CA VAL A 285 4.83 -17.78 20.05
C VAL A 285 4.47 -16.38 20.53
N GLY A 286 3.34 -16.22 21.23
CA GLY A 286 2.96 -14.97 21.87
C GLY A 286 3.99 -14.49 22.88
N THR A 287 4.59 -15.40 23.62
CA THR A 287 5.70 -15.11 24.57
C THR A 287 6.93 -14.58 23.82
N TRP A 288 7.31 -15.18 22.69
CA TRP A 288 8.40 -14.66 21.87
C TRP A 288 8.08 -13.25 21.32
N MET A 289 6.84 -13.00 20.95
CA MET A 289 6.41 -11.70 20.44
C MET A 289 6.25 -10.63 21.53
N SER A 290 6.27 -11.00 22.81
CA SER A 290 6.08 -10.07 23.93
C SER A 290 7.28 -9.22 24.26
N ARG A 291 8.48 -9.53 23.73
CA ARG A 291 9.72 -8.76 23.95
C ARG A 291 10.54 -8.66 22.67
N THR A 292 11.09 -7.50 22.43
CA THR A 292 11.95 -7.25 21.27
C THR A 292 13.13 -8.23 21.19
N SER A 293 13.76 -8.56 22.33
CA SER A 293 14.90 -9.50 22.37
C SER A 293 14.51 -10.91 21.94
N LEU A 294 13.37 -11.43 22.43
CA LEU A 294 12.86 -12.76 22.06
C LEU A 294 12.38 -12.79 20.60
N ARG A 295 11.68 -11.74 20.17
CA ARG A 295 11.28 -11.56 18.79
C ARG A 295 12.47 -11.64 17.84
N ASP A 296 13.55 -10.95 18.18
CA ASP A 296 14.76 -10.89 17.37
C ASP A 296 15.50 -12.24 17.32
N GLU A 297 15.44 -13.06 18.38
CA GLU A 297 16.00 -14.42 18.38
C GLU A 297 15.25 -15.36 17.42
N VAL A 298 13.92 -15.25 17.31
CA VAL A 298 13.11 -16.11 16.44
C VAL A 298 12.98 -15.60 15.01
N MET A 299 13.46 -14.40 14.73
CA MET A 299 13.34 -13.78 13.43
C MET A 299 14.08 -14.57 12.34
N GLU A 300 15.28 -15.06 12.64
CA GLU A 300 16.10 -15.83 11.68
C GLU A 300 15.41 -17.12 11.24
N PRO A 301 15.00 -18.05 12.11
CA PRO A 301 14.27 -19.24 11.69
C PRO A 301 12.96 -18.93 10.95
N MET A 302 12.25 -17.85 11.31
CA MET A 302 11.03 -17.44 10.61
C MET A 302 11.31 -16.94 9.19
N VAL A 303 12.33 -16.12 9.00
CA VAL A 303 12.72 -15.61 7.66
C VAL A 303 13.28 -16.74 6.80
N SER A 304 13.96 -17.71 7.37
CA SER A 304 14.50 -18.87 6.65
C SER A 304 13.41 -19.90 6.27
N ASN A 305 12.24 -19.87 6.94
CA ASN A 305 11.11 -20.75 6.67
C ASN A 305 9.81 -19.94 6.41
N PRO A 306 9.75 -19.15 5.31
CA PRO A 306 8.74 -18.10 5.16
C PRO A 306 7.29 -18.62 5.05
N LEU A 307 7.06 -19.79 4.44
CA LEU A 307 5.69 -20.30 4.27
C LEU A 307 5.06 -20.76 5.59
N PRO A 308 5.69 -21.66 6.40
CA PRO A 308 5.12 -22.02 7.69
C PRO A 308 5.12 -20.84 8.68
N ALA A 309 6.09 -19.94 8.61
CA ALA A 309 6.11 -18.72 9.42
C ALA A 309 4.95 -17.78 9.10
N GLN A 310 4.56 -17.65 7.83
CA GLN A 310 3.37 -16.89 7.43
C GLN A 310 2.11 -17.38 8.17
N GLU A 311 1.84 -18.69 8.12
CA GLU A 311 0.65 -19.28 8.79
C GLU A 311 0.70 -19.08 10.31
N LEU A 312 1.86 -19.30 10.92
CA LEU A 312 2.06 -19.14 12.36
C LEU A 312 1.85 -17.69 12.82
N LEU A 313 2.42 -16.72 12.09
CA LEU A 313 2.31 -15.32 12.43
C LEU A 313 0.91 -14.75 12.18
N ILE A 314 0.21 -15.22 11.15
CA ILE A 314 -1.21 -14.89 10.95
C ILE A 314 -2.05 -15.39 12.13
N ALA A 315 -1.89 -16.65 12.56
CA ALA A 315 -2.60 -17.20 13.70
C ALA A 315 -2.31 -16.41 14.99
N THR A 316 -1.04 -16.05 15.21
CA THR A 316 -0.60 -15.26 16.35
C THR A 316 -1.19 -13.85 16.34
N ALA A 317 -1.12 -13.15 15.21
CA ALA A 317 -1.68 -11.79 15.05
C ALA A 317 -3.20 -11.74 15.28
N ARG A 318 -3.92 -12.78 14.85
CA ARG A 318 -5.36 -12.91 15.09
C ARG A 318 -5.71 -13.16 16.57
N SER A 319 -4.79 -13.74 17.33
CA SER A 319 -5.03 -14.23 18.69
C SER A 319 -4.59 -13.26 19.78
N LEU A 320 -3.82 -12.23 19.47
CA LEU A 320 -3.23 -11.28 20.40
C LEU A 320 -3.66 -9.83 20.13
N THR A 321 -3.27 -8.91 21.04
CA THR A 321 -3.46 -7.47 20.94
C THR A 321 -2.17 -6.74 21.37
N GLY A 322 -2.07 -5.42 21.11
CA GLY A 322 -0.96 -4.58 21.56
C GLY A 322 0.39 -4.97 20.98
N GLU A 323 1.47 -4.74 21.73
CA GLU A 323 2.86 -4.96 21.28
C GLU A 323 3.12 -6.37 20.73
N PRO A 324 2.67 -7.48 21.35
CA PRO A 324 2.87 -8.81 20.78
C PRO A 324 2.22 -9.00 19.40
N ARG A 325 1.04 -8.43 19.19
CA ARG A 325 0.39 -8.43 17.88
C ARG A 325 1.17 -7.59 16.87
N ALA A 326 1.60 -6.39 17.25
CA ALA A 326 2.40 -5.52 16.40
C ALA A 326 3.74 -6.16 16.00
N ASN A 327 4.42 -6.84 16.93
CA ASN A 327 5.63 -7.62 16.65
C ASN A 327 5.38 -8.76 15.65
N ALA A 328 4.31 -9.53 15.82
CA ALA A 328 3.93 -10.61 14.91
C ALA A 328 3.65 -10.07 13.49
N LEU A 329 2.89 -8.98 13.38
CA LEU A 329 2.58 -8.33 12.11
C LEU A 329 3.83 -7.72 11.42
N ALA A 330 4.78 -7.20 12.20
CA ALA A 330 6.02 -6.66 11.65
C ALA A 330 6.91 -7.75 11.06
N ILE A 331 7.06 -8.91 11.73
CA ILE A 331 7.80 -10.06 11.17
C ILE A 331 7.03 -10.61 9.96
N LEU A 332 5.71 -10.71 10.03
CA LEU A 332 4.88 -11.14 8.90
C LEU A 332 5.09 -10.24 7.67
N ALA A 333 5.26 -8.93 7.87
CA ALA A 333 5.61 -8.01 6.78
C ALA A 333 6.98 -8.33 6.17
N VAL A 334 7.99 -8.66 6.99
CA VAL A 334 9.30 -9.13 6.49
C VAL A 334 9.14 -10.40 5.66
N ILE A 335 8.35 -11.37 6.14
CA ILE A 335 8.06 -12.61 5.40
C ILE A 335 7.37 -12.31 4.07
N PHE A 336 6.40 -11.40 4.05
CA PHE A 336 5.73 -11.01 2.81
C PHE A 336 6.68 -10.33 1.82
N LEU A 337 7.60 -9.49 2.29
CA LEU A 337 8.63 -8.91 1.44
C LEU A 337 9.55 -9.98 0.84
N GLU A 338 9.98 -10.96 1.63
CA GLU A 338 10.76 -12.11 1.14
C GLU A 338 10.02 -12.93 0.07
N LEU A 339 8.71 -13.06 0.21
CA LEU A 339 7.85 -13.74 -0.76
C LEU A 339 7.46 -12.86 -1.96
N GLY A 340 7.94 -11.62 -2.04
CA GLY A 340 7.59 -10.65 -3.09
C GLY A 340 6.12 -10.19 -3.03
N LYS A 341 5.47 -10.30 -1.87
CA LYS A 341 4.08 -9.92 -1.61
C LYS A 341 4.02 -8.51 -0.99
N ASN A 342 4.55 -7.50 -1.67
CA ASN A 342 4.71 -6.14 -1.13
C ASN A 342 3.40 -5.52 -0.63
N LEU A 343 2.29 -5.79 -1.31
CA LEU A 343 0.98 -5.32 -0.86
C LEU A 343 0.59 -5.90 0.50
N ASN A 344 0.75 -7.22 0.68
CA ASN A 344 0.45 -7.87 1.96
C ASN A 344 1.39 -7.38 3.08
N ALA A 345 2.65 -7.09 2.75
CA ALA A 345 3.60 -6.47 3.67
C ALA A 345 3.10 -5.08 4.11
N SER A 346 2.67 -4.23 3.17
CA SER A 346 2.09 -2.92 3.47
C SER A 346 0.84 -3.03 4.36
N GLN A 347 -0.03 -4.00 4.08
CA GLN A 347 -1.23 -4.26 4.89
C GLN A 347 -0.85 -4.67 6.32
N ALA A 348 0.09 -5.60 6.48
CA ALA A 348 0.55 -6.05 7.80
C ALA A 348 1.19 -4.90 8.60
N LEU A 349 2.00 -4.05 7.96
CA LEU A 349 2.60 -2.88 8.60
C LEU A 349 1.56 -1.83 9.01
N THR A 350 0.54 -1.62 8.18
CA THR A 350 -0.57 -0.72 8.52
C THR A 350 -1.29 -1.21 9.78
N GLU A 351 -1.66 -2.49 9.83
CA GLU A 351 -2.30 -3.09 11.00
C GLU A 351 -1.39 -3.05 12.25
N ALA A 352 -0.07 -3.23 12.08
CA ALA A 352 0.90 -3.13 13.18
C ALA A 352 0.97 -1.71 13.75
N LEU A 353 0.93 -0.68 12.89
CA LEU A 353 0.96 0.72 13.29
C LEU A 353 -0.39 1.21 13.83
N ASP A 354 -1.51 0.63 13.40
CA ASP A 354 -2.83 0.86 13.99
C ASP A 354 -2.91 0.28 15.41
N GLU A 355 -2.25 -0.87 15.65
CA GLU A 355 -2.18 -1.51 16.97
C GLU A 355 -1.21 -0.78 17.91
N ASP A 356 -0.01 -0.44 17.44
CA ASP A 356 1.01 0.33 18.13
C ASP A 356 1.64 1.37 17.20
N PRO A 357 1.18 2.64 17.23
CA PRO A 357 1.73 3.71 16.41
C PRO A 357 3.23 3.99 16.66
N GLY A 358 3.75 3.59 17.83
CA GLY A 358 5.16 3.75 18.21
C GLY A 358 6.06 2.59 17.78
N HIS A 359 5.54 1.54 17.13
CA HIS A 359 6.28 0.32 16.83
C HIS A 359 7.46 0.56 15.86
N ASN A 360 8.67 0.56 16.39
CA ASN A 360 9.87 0.99 15.69
C ASN A 360 10.16 0.18 14.41
N LEU A 361 10.11 -1.15 14.47
CA LEU A 361 10.37 -2.00 13.30
C LEU A 361 9.36 -1.73 12.17
N SER A 362 8.07 -1.58 12.51
CA SER A 362 7.03 -1.27 11.53
C SER A 362 7.22 0.10 10.90
N GLN A 363 7.60 1.12 11.69
CA GLN A 363 7.90 2.45 11.17
C GLN A 363 9.08 2.42 10.19
N LEU A 364 10.17 1.72 10.54
CA LEU A 364 11.35 1.60 9.69
C LEU A 364 11.05 0.87 8.38
N LEU A 365 10.33 -0.25 8.44
CA LEU A 365 9.93 -1.02 7.24
C LEU A 365 8.97 -0.21 6.36
N PHE A 366 8.02 0.47 6.96
CA PHE A 366 7.07 1.31 6.23
C PHE A 366 7.76 2.48 5.53
N ALA A 367 8.73 3.12 6.21
CA ALA A 367 9.56 4.17 5.62
C ALA A 367 10.42 3.63 4.47
N ALA A 368 11.02 2.44 4.63
CA ALA A 368 11.81 1.80 3.58
C ALA A 368 10.96 1.47 2.34
N MET A 369 9.76 0.91 2.53
CA MET A 369 8.83 0.65 1.42
C MET A 369 8.40 1.94 0.72
N SER A 370 8.12 3.01 1.48
CA SER A 370 7.77 4.32 0.92
C SER A 370 8.91 4.93 0.09
N ALA A 371 10.16 4.67 0.49
CA ALA A 371 11.37 5.10 -0.22
C ALA A 371 11.83 4.11 -1.30
N ARG A 372 11.08 3.03 -1.57
CA ARG A 372 11.45 1.94 -2.49
C ARG A 372 12.80 1.30 -2.16
N ALA A 373 13.09 1.20 -0.88
CA ALA A 373 14.33 0.64 -0.33
C ALA A 373 14.08 -0.69 0.40
N GLU A 374 13.00 -1.40 0.05
CA GLU A 374 12.61 -2.67 0.67
C GLU A 374 13.71 -3.74 0.54
N ASP A 375 14.37 -3.87 -0.61
CA ASP A 375 15.48 -4.81 -0.80
C ASP A 375 16.67 -4.48 0.10
N ALA A 376 16.99 -3.21 0.27
CA ALA A 376 18.06 -2.76 1.16
C ALA A 376 17.69 -2.99 2.65
N ALA A 377 16.43 -2.77 3.02
CA ALA A 377 15.93 -3.03 4.36
C ALA A 377 15.97 -4.54 4.68
N LEU A 378 15.53 -5.40 3.75
CA LEU A 378 15.63 -6.85 3.89
C LEU A 378 17.09 -7.31 4.03
N ALA A 379 17.99 -6.79 3.20
CA ALA A 379 19.41 -7.10 3.29
C ALA A 379 19.99 -6.70 4.65
N ALA A 380 19.64 -5.51 5.18
CA ALA A 380 20.08 -5.05 6.50
C ALA A 380 19.53 -5.93 7.63
N ILE A 381 18.26 -6.36 7.55
CA ILE A 381 17.67 -7.29 8.52
C ILE A 381 18.43 -8.62 8.51
N LYS A 382 18.67 -9.22 7.32
CA LYS A 382 19.43 -10.47 7.19
C LYS A 382 20.85 -10.37 7.74
N GLN A 383 21.55 -9.27 7.48
CA GLN A 383 22.87 -9.02 8.04
C GLN A 383 22.83 -8.87 9.57
N GLY A 384 21.83 -8.17 10.11
CA GLY A 384 21.65 -8.02 11.54
C GLY A 384 21.35 -9.34 12.26
N ILE A 385 20.63 -10.25 11.59
CA ILE A 385 20.33 -11.60 12.07
C ILE A 385 21.60 -12.47 12.05
N GLN A 386 22.39 -12.46 10.97
CA GLN A 386 23.59 -13.30 10.81
C GLN A 386 24.79 -12.82 11.64
N GLY A 387 24.79 -11.58 12.10
CA GLY A 387 25.86 -10.99 12.91
C GLY A 387 25.72 -11.21 14.42
N ARG A 388 24.70 -11.93 14.86
CA ARG A 388 24.44 -12.30 16.26
C ARG A 388 24.88 -13.73 16.50
#